data_9c3765c0b1f52311842c86c3ba1baa9b
#
_entry.id   9c3765c0b1f52311842c86c3ba1baa9b
#
_cell.length_a   1.000
_cell.length_b   1.000
_cell.length_c   1.000
_cell.angle_alpha   90.00
_cell.angle_beta   90.00
_cell.angle_gamma   90.00
#
_symmetry.space_group_name_H-M   'P 1'
#
loop_
_entity.id
_entity.type
_entity.pdbx_description
1 polymer ?
#
loop_
_entity_poly.entity_id
_entity_poly.type
_entity_poly.pdbx_seq_one_letter_code
_entity_poly.pdbx_strand_id
1 'polypeptide(L)'
;MSELCLTLLCPPAIEEKLLDLLLLSPNATVFTSTPTAAHGLAFGSFNQTEQVLGRAFATQVQVIFSDTDKAALLARIQQQFAGTGLRYWVTPGVEAGEIA
;
A
#
# COMPACT_ATOMS: atom_id res chain seq x y z
N MET A 1 21.34 -6.76 6.98
CA MET A 1 20.13 -6.75 6.17
C MET A 1 19.43 -5.42 6.33
N SER A 2 18.94 -4.89 5.25
CA SER A 2 18.29 -3.58 5.26
C SER A 2 16.81 -3.72 5.51
N GLU A 3 16.25 -2.72 6.17
CA GLU A 3 14.80 -2.55 6.21
C GLU A 3 14.36 -1.73 5.00
N LEU A 4 13.17 -2.03 4.53
CA LEU A 4 12.54 -1.32 3.42
C LEU A 4 11.19 -0.79 3.87
N CYS A 5 10.74 0.28 3.24
CA CYS A 5 9.38 0.79 3.43
C CYS A 5 8.60 0.59 2.14
N LEU A 6 7.55 -0.20 2.21
CA LEU A 6 6.59 -0.36 1.12
C LEU A 6 5.46 0.62 1.35
N THR A 7 5.20 1.48 0.38
CA THR A 7 4.06 2.37 0.39
C THR A 7 3.07 1.89 -0.66
N LEU A 8 1.83 1.69 -0.23
CA LEU A 8 0.73 1.26 -1.10
C LEU A 8 -0.29 2.39 -1.18
N LEU A 9 -0.74 2.68 -2.38
CA LEU A 9 -1.83 3.61 -2.62
C LEU A 9 -3.05 2.79 -2.95
N CYS A 10 -3.97 2.71 -2.01
CA CYS A 10 -5.03 1.72 -2.00
C CYS A 10 -6.38 2.35 -2.32
N PRO A 11 -7.07 1.88 -3.37
CA PRO A 11 -8.46 2.29 -3.62
C PRO A 11 -9.37 1.86 -2.45
N PRO A 12 -10.41 2.65 -2.14
CA PRO A 12 -11.28 2.32 -0.99
C PRO A 12 -11.96 0.94 -1.11
N ALA A 13 -12.24 0.50 -2.32
CA ALA A 13 -12.96 -0.75 -2.54
C ALA A 13 -12.22 -1.99 -2.05
N ILE A 14 -10.89 -1.94 -1.97
CA ILE A 14 -10.07 -3.09 -1.58
C ILE A 14 -9.32 -2.87 -0.27
N GLU A 15 -9.59 -1.77 0.42
CA GLU A 15 -8.82 -1.40 1.61
C GLU A 15 -8.87 -2.47 2.70
N GLU A 16 -10.07 -2.95 3.05
CA GLU A 16 -10.19 -3.97 4.10
C GLU A 16 -9.45 -5.25 3.76
N LYS A 17 -9.55 -5.68 2.51
CA LYS A 17 -8.87 -6.91 2.06
C LYS A 17 -7.37 -6.76 2.11
N LEU A 18 -6.85 -5.59 1.75
CA LEU A 18 -5.42 -5.33 1.82
C LEU A 18 -4.93 -5.33 3.26
N LEU A 19 -5.64 -4.65 4.15
CA LEU A 19 -5.25 -4.61 5.56
C LEU A 19 -5.29 -6.00 6.19
N ASP A 20 -6.30 -6.81 5.84
CA ASP A 20 -6.40 -8.19 6.31
C ASP A 20 -5.22 -9.03 5.82
N LEU A 21 -4.85 -8.89 4.55
CA LEU A 21 -3.70 -9.62 4.02
C LEU A 21 -2.43 -9.28 4.79
N LEU A 22 -2.21 -7.99 5.08
CA LEU A 22 -1.03 -7.54 5.81
C LEU A 22 -1.04 -8.03 7.25
N LEU A 23 -2.20 -8.01 7.91
CA LEU A 23 -2.32 -8.52 9.29
C LEU A 23 -1.98 -10.00 9.39
N LEU A 24 -2.30 -10.76 8.35
CA LEU A 24 -2.06 -12.21 8.34
C LEU A 24 -0.71 -12.56 7.73
N SER A 25 0.03 -11.59 7.22
CA SER A 25 1.30 -11.85 6.55
C SER A 25 2.44 -11.94 7.56
N PRO A 26 3.21 -13.04 7.57
CA PRO A 26 4.36 -13.14 8.47
C PRO A 26 5.50 -12.20 8.10
N ASN A 27 5.49 -11.65 6.87
CA ASN A 27 6.55 -10.79 6.37
C ASN A 27 6.31 -9.32 6.72
N ALA A 28 5.10 -8.95 7.11
CA ALA A 28 4.77 -7.59 7.51
C ALA A 28 4.69 -7.52 9.03
N THR A 29 5.39 -6.56 9.63
CA THR A 29 5.37 -6.39 11.07
C THR A 29 4.37 -5.32 11.48
N VAL A 30 4.80 -4.06 11.50
CA VAL A 30 3.94 -2.94 11.82
C VAL A 30 3.65 -2.17 10.52
N PHE A 31 2.40 -1.82 10.33
CA PHE A 31 2.02 -0.98 9.21
C PHE A 31 1.00 0.05 9.65
N THR A 32 0.94 1.15 8.90
CA THR A 32 0.02 2.25 9.18
C THR A 32 -0.84 2.53 7.96
N SER A 33 -2.02 3.09 8.20
CA SER A 33 -2.91 3.51 7.12
C SER A 33 -3.36 4.94 7.37
N THR A 34 -3.42 5.73 6.30
CA THR A 34 -3.76 7.14 6.38
C THR A 34 -4.64 7.51 5.19
N PRO A 35 -5.79 8.16 5.42
CA PRO A 35 -6.58 8.69 4.29
C PRO A 35 -5.78 9.70 3.50
N THR A 36 -5.89 9.64 2.18
CA THR A 36 -5.15 10.55 1.30
C THR A 36 -5.95 10.84 0.03
N ALA A 37 -5.48 11.80 -0.75
CA ALA A 37 -6.01 12.10 -2.06
C ALA A 37 -4.96 11.73 -3.10
N ALA A 38 -5.35 10.98 -4.12
CA ALA A 38 -4.47 10.56 -5.19
C ALA A 38 -4.68 11.44 -6.42
N HIS A 39 -3.59 11.78 -7.08
CA HIS A 39 -3.58 12.60 -8.27
C HIS A 39 -2.86 11.86 -9.38
N GLY A 40 -3.09 12.25 -10.64
CA GLY A 40 -2.42 11.65 -11.79
C GLY A 40 -3.01 10.32 -12.23
N LEU A 41 -4.16 9.94 -11.71
CA LEU A 41 -4.86 8.75 -12.15
C LEU A 41 -5.69 9.04 -13.40
N ALA A 42 -6.02 7.98 -14.16
CA ALA A 42 -6.90 8.11 -15.31
C ALA A 42 -8.27 8.64 -14.86
N PHE A 43 -8.79 9.64 -15.60
CA PHE A 43 -10.04 10.29 -15.25
C PHE A 43 -11.20 9.30 -15.12
N GLY A 44 -11.25 8.30 -15.98
CA GLY A 44 -12.31 7.29 -15.97
C GLY A 44 -12.31 6.37 -14.76
N SER A 45 -11.24 6.37 -13.95
CA SER A 45 -11.17 5.56 -12.71
C SER A 45 -11.79 6.30 -11.52
N PHE A 46 -12.21 7.55 -11.70
CA PHE A 46 -12.79 8.36 -10.63
C PHE A 46 -14.30 8.15 -10.55
N ASN A 47 -14.87 8.24 -9.34
CA ASN A 47 -16.30 8.42 -9.20
C ASN A 47 -16.68 9.87 -9.55
N GLN A 48 -17.97 10.20 -9.54
CA GLN A 48 -18.44 11.52 -9.95
C GLN A 48 -17.84 12.66 -9.11
N THR A 49 -17.78 12.48 -7.81
CA THR A 49 -17.22 13.49 -6.92
C THR A 49 -15.73 13.69 -7.18
N GLU A 50 -15.00 12.60 -7.39
CA GLU A 50 -13.58 12.64 -7.67
C GLU A 50 -13.28 13.29 -9.01
N GLN A 51 -14.13 13.07 -10.01
CA GLN A 51 -13.98 13.72 -11.30
C GLN A 51 -14.09 15.24 -11.19
N VAL A 52 -15.02 15.73 -10.37
CA VAL A 52 -15.20 17.15 -10.13
C VAL A 52 -13.98 17.74 -9.40
N LEU A 53 -13.46 17.01 -8.41
CA LEU A 53 -12.32 17.47 -7.61
C LEU A 53 -10.99 17.27 -8.32
N GLY A 54 -10.92 16.42 -9.37
CA GLY A 54 -9.68 16.12 -10.07
C GLY A 54 -8.74 15.25 -9.26
N ARG A 55 -9.26 14.50 -8.29
CA ARG A 55 -8.47 13.62 -7.44
C ARG A 55 -9.31 12.43 -6.99
N ALA A 56 -8.65 11.33 -6.66
CA ALA A 56 -9.30 10.12 -6.15
C ALA A 56 -9.08 10.02 -4.63
N PHE A 57 -10.11 9.56 -3.92
CA PHE A 57 -9.95 9.19 -2.52
C PHE A 57 -9.21 7.86 -2.44
N ALA A 58 -8.25 7.77 -1.53
CA ALA A 58 -7.43 6.58 -1.37
C ALA A 58 -6.96 6.47 0.07
N THR A 59 -6.38 5.31 0.40
CA THR A 59 -5.70 5.11 1.67
C THR A 59 -4.24 4.81 1.38
N GLN A 60 -3.36 5.53 2.05
CA GLN A 60 -1.93 5.26 1.98
C GLN A 60 -1.57 4.29 3.09
N VAL A 61 -1.00 3.16 2.72
CA VAL A 61 -0.56 2.13 3.66
C VAL A 61 0.95 2.03 3.60
N GLN A 62 1.62 2.11 4.75
CA GLN A 62 3.07 2.00 4.82
C GLN A 62 3.45 0.82 5.68
N VAL A 63 4.30 -0.06 5.14
CA VAL A 63 4.74 -1.30 5.77
C VAL A 63 6.25 -1.31 5.83
N ILE A 64 6.81 -1.55 7.02
CA ILE A 64 8.25 -1.76 7.17
C ILE A 64 8.51 -3.26 7.15
N PHE A 65 9.48 -3.68 6.36
CA PHE A 65 9.78 -5.10 6.21
C PHE A 65 11.26 -5.29 5.84
N SER A 66 11.75 -6.52 6.00
CA SER A 66 13.12 -6.84 5.64
C SER A 66 13.26 -6.99 4.12
N ASP A 67 14.40 -6.56 3.57
CA ASP A 67 14.66 -6.69 2.14
C ASP A 67 14.65 -8.14 1.66
N THR A 68 14.94 -9.08 2.55
CA THR A 68 14.89 -10.52 2.21
C THR A 68 13.47 -11.00 1.95
N ASP A 69 12.47 -10.29 2.45
CA ASP A 69 11.06 -10.67 2.32
C ASP A 69 10.34 -9.97 1.16
N LYS A 70 11.05 -9.09 0.45
CA LYS A 70 10.44 -8.24 -0.57
C LYS A 70 9.70 -9.05 -1.64
N ALA A 71 10.37 -10.04 -2.21
CA ALA A 71 9.78 -10.82 -3.30
C ALA A 71 8.53 -11.58 -2.85
N ALA A 72 8.58 -12.18 -1.65
CA ALA A 72 7.45 -12.94 -1.12
C ALA A 72 6.26 -12.03 -0.81
N LEU A 73 6.49 -10.89 -0.20
CA LEU A 73 5.42 -9.96 0.16
C LEU A 73 4.76 -9.38 -1.09
N LEU A 74 5.55 -8.90 -2.04
CA LEU A 74 5.01 -8.34 -3.28
C LEU A 74 4.26 -9.40 -4.10
N ALA A 75 4.76 -10.65 -4.12
CA ALA A 75 4.07 -11.73 -4.82
C ALA A 75 2.68 -12.00 -4.23
N ARG A 76 2.56 -12.00 -2.91
CA ARG A 76 1.26 -12.20 -2.25
C ARG A 76 0.28 -11.09 -2.59
N ILE A 77 0.77 -9.85 -2.54
CA ILE A 77 -0.07 -8.69 -2.85
C ILE A 77 -0.51 -8.72 -4.31
N GLN A 78 0.41 -8.99 -5.22
CA GLN A 78 0.09 -9.03 -6.65
C GLN A 78 -0.87 -10.15 -6.98
N GLN A 79 -0.71 -11.30 -6.36
CA GLN A 79 -1.57 -12.46 -6.61
C GLN A 79 -3.03 -12.16 -6.28
N GLN A 80 -3.28 -11.39 -5.22
CA GLN A 80 -4.63 -11.10 -4.76
C GLN A 80 -5.21 -9.81 -5.36
N PHE A 81 -4.38 -8.85 -5.69
CA PHE A 81 -4.84 -7.51 -6.05
C PHE A 81 -4.47 -7.07 -7.47
N ALA A 82 -4.03 -7.98 -8.33
CA ALA A 82 -3.76 -7.63 -9.71
C ALA A 82 -5.02 -7.08 -10.39
N GLY A 83 -4.88 -6.00 -11.13
CA GLY A 83 -5.99 -5.39 -11.85
C GLY A 83 -6.92 -4.52 -11.03
N THR A 84 -6.64 -4.31 -9.75
CA THR A 84 -7.52 -3.53 -8.86
C THR A 84 -7.19 -2.05 -8.82
N GLY A 85 -6.08 -1.63 -9.44
CA GLY A 85 -5.62 -0.24 -9.35
C GLY A 85 -4.72 0.03 -8.16
N LEU A 86 -4.37 -0.98 -7.40
CA LEU A 86 -3.43 -0.85 -6.28
C LEU A 86 -2.05 -0.47 -6.82
N ARG A 87 -1.48 0.62 -6.31
CA ARG A 87 -0.15 1.08 -6.69
C ARG A 87 0.79 0.97 -5.51
N TYR A 88 2.08 0.86 -5.79
CA TYR A 88 3.07 0.77 -4.73
C TYR A 88 4.39 1.39 -5.16
N TRP A 89 5.18 1.74 -4.16
CA TRP A 89 6.60 2.01 -4.34
C TRP A 89 7.34 1.57 -3.10
N VAL A 90 8.64 1.33 -3.26
CA VAL A 90 9.49 0.86 -2.17
C VAL A 90 10.61 1.88 -1.96
N THR A 91 10.80 2.26 -0.71
CA THR A 91 11.89 3.15 -0.31
C THR A 91 12.93 2.33 0.44
N PRO A 92 14.17 2.28 -0.06
CA PRO A 92 15.24 1.51 0.59
C PRO A 92 15.93 2.31 1.68
N GLY A 93 16.73 1.62 2.49
CA GLY A 93 17.65 2.27 3.40
C GLY A 93 17.02 2.79 4.69
N VAL A 94 15.87 2.28 5.08
CA VAL A 94 15.21 2.69 6.31
C VAL A 94 15.77 1.88 7.50
N GLU A 95 15.83 2.52 8.66
CA GLU A 95 16.12 1.86 9.92
C GLU A 95 14.85 1.92 10.76
N ALA A 96 14.45 0.80 11.34
CA ALA A 96 13.22 0.71 12.09
C ALA A 96 13.36 -0.23 13.28
N GLY A 97 12.64 0.06 14.35
CA GLY A 97 12.64 -0.75 15.54
C GLY A 97 11.71 -0.19 16.60
N GLU A 98 11.58 -0.92 17.68
CA GLU A 98 10.79 -0.49 18.83
C GLU A 98 11.69 0.21 19.84
N ILE A 99 11.23 1.32 20.37
CA ILE A 99 11.93 2.02 21.44
C ILE A 99 11.61 1.29 22.73
N ALA A 100 12.63 0.69 23.31
CA ALA A 100 12.48 -0.09 24.56
C ALA A 100 12.49 0.81 25.79
#